data_fb23c487fccf6712654fcb0829dc40c6
#
_entry.id   fb23c487fccf6712654fcb0829dc40c6
#
_cell.length_a   1.000
_cell.length_b   1.000
_cell.length_c   1.000
_cell.angle_alpha   90.00
_cell.angle_beta   90.00
_cell.angle_gamma   90.00
#
_symmetry.space_group_name_H-M   'P 1'
#
loop_
_entity.id
_entity.type
_entity.pdbx_description
1 polymer ?
#
loop_
_entity_poly.entity_id
_entity_poly.type
_entity_poly.pdbx_seq_one_letter_code
_entity_poly.pdbx_strand_id
1 'polypeptide(L)'
;MTFYSFTKNSLKTLSSFTNTTFIDSAFAPFKPNVHTYWNSTYFYVESKGIPLHQMMIGIASNGWQQQVPIPQCYIGTNAWPIPLNPVIAATPVPVSPAHFSRGAIAIAANGVAIFNPYTNTGVDAFLDGQLDNFGGHCGRADDYHYHTAPLHLYSITSSTLPIAFALDGFAVYGSVEPDGSPMLSLDANHGHYRSGVYHYHGSAAAPYMIANMVGQVTEDPTFQIIPQAQASPVRPGQTPLPGALITNCQPNGTGNGYALTYLLSSQTHTVNYNWTLGGVYTFNFLYPTATSTSTYNGFVQCTVPTAINENKNENTNLLIYPNPTNDLLLLKFNDAIQEKDVQSISIYNIDGDLVYKTEEFKKNIDIKKYSKGTYILQIQMSNFQITKKVLVQ
;
A
#
# COMPACT_ATOMS: atom_id res chain seq x y z
N MET A 1 -39.17 -46.46 11.12
CA MET A 1 -39.00 -45.09 10.55
C MET A 1 -38.16 -44.29 11.53
N THR A 2 -36.90 -44.17 11.23
CA THR A 2 -35.93 -43.50 12.11
C THR A 2 -35.63 -42.12 11.50
N PHE A 3 -36.06 -41.06 12.20
CA PHE A 3 -35.81 -39.69 11.79
C PHE A 3 -34.37 -39.32 12.18
N TYR A 4 -33.52 -39.03 11.18
CA TYR A 4 -32.23 -38.40 11.38
C TYR A 4 -32.44 -36.88 11.54
N SER A 5 -32.12 -36.38 12.72
CA SER A 5 -32.04 -34.96 13.04
C SER A 5 -30.78 -34.40 12.40
N PHE A 6 -30.93 -33.49 11.43
CA PHE A 6 -29.83 -32.65 10.94
C PHE A 6 -29.57 -31.55 11.95
N THR A 7 -28.49 -31.67 12.70
CA THR A 7 -27.96 -30.58 13.51
C THR A 7 -27.42 -29.48 12.56
N LYS A 8 -27.98 -28.27 12.69
CA LYS A 8 -27.43 -27.06 12.08
C LYS A 8 -26.00 -26.89 12.56
N ASN A 9 -25.03 -27.15 11.68
CA ASN A 9 -23.66 -26.68 11.86
C ASN A 9 -23.70 -25.15 11.87
N SER A 10 -23.44 -24.56 13.02
CA SER A 10 -23.14 -23.13 13.14
C SER A 10 -21.94 -22.83 12.25
N LEU A 11 -22.17 -22.04 11.22
CA LEU A 11 -21.10 -21.37 10.50
C LEU A 11 -20.26 -20.61 11.54
N LYS A 12 -19.09 -21.15 11.88
CA LYS A 12 -18.06 -20.39 12.57
C LYS A 12 -17.74 -19.23 11.65
N THR A 13 -18.13 -18.03 12.04
CA THR A 13 -17.61 -16.79 11.46
C THR A 13 -16.10 -16.89 11.53
N LEU A 14 -15.47 -17.06 10.36
CA LEU A 14 -14.02 -16.94 10.20
C LEU A 14 -13.65 -15.56 10.74
N SER A 15 -12.76 -15.53 11.73
CA SER A 15 -12.20 -14.28 12.25
C SER A 15 -11.52 -13.56 11.09
N SER A 16 -12.16 -12.49 10.63
CA SER A 16 -11.60 -11.60 9.62
C SER A 16 -10.24 -11.08 10.07
N PHE A 17 -9.33 -10.85 9.11
CA PHE A 17 -8.06 -10.15 9.32
C PHE A 17 -8.30 -8.67 9.68
N THR A 18 -8.86 -8.41 10.84
CA THR A 18 -9.02 -7.04 11.37
C THR A 18 -7.78 -6.55 12.11
N ASN A 19 -6.66 -7.26 12.01
CA ASN A 19 -5.44 -6.86 12.69
C ASN A 19 -4.68 -5.80 11.88
N THR A 20 -5.10 -4.55 12.00
CA THR A 20 -4.45 -3.40 11.36
C THR A 20 -2.99 -3.26 11.74
N THR A 21 -2.59 -3.69 12.96
CA THR A 21 -1.19 -3.73 13.39
C THR A 21 -0.38 -4.72 12.56
N PHE A 22 -0.96 -5.88 12.22
CA PHE A 22 -0.31 -6.84 11.35
C PHE A 22 -0.16 -6.28 9.93
N ILE A 23 -1.20 -5.65 9.37
CA ILE A 23 -1.11 -5.01 8.05
C ILE A 23 -0.04 -3.92 8.09
N ASP A 24 -0.04 -3.04 9.09
CA ASP A 24 0.92 -1.95 9.24
C ASP A 24 2.37 -2.46 9.35
N SER A 25 2.59 -3.62 9.97
CA SER A 25 3.92 -4.19 10.12
C SER A 25 4.60 -4.52 8.79
N ALA A 26 3.83 -4.87 7.75
CA ALA A 26 4.36 -5.11 6.41
C ALA A 26 4.88 -3.83 5.74
N PHE A 27 4.28 -2.68 6.04
CA PHE A 27 4.67 -1.36 5.52
C PHE A 27 5.74 -0.67 6.37
N ALA A 28 5.94 -1.09 7.61
CA ALA A 28 6.84 -0.45 8.56
C ALA A 28 8.29 -0.27 8.06
N PRO A 29 8.90 -1.24 7.33
CA PRO A 29 10.27 -1.08 6.80
C PRO A 29 10.40 0.04 5.76
N PHE A 30 9.29 0.50 5.18
CA PHE A 30 9.28 1.50 4.11
C PHE A 30 8.89 2.90 4.59
N LYS A 31 8.61 3.08 5.87
CA LYS A 31 8.43 4.41 6.48
C LYS A 31 9.76 5.17 6.48
N PRO A 32 9.80 6.49 6.23
CA PRO A 32 8.66 7.39 6.04
C PRO A 32 8.17 7.57 4.58
N ASN A 33 8.67 6.80 3.61
CA ASN A 33 8.25 6.92 2.21
C ASN A 33 6.83 6.37 1.99
N VAL A 34 6.37 5.51 2.89
CA VAL A 34 5.00 5.00 2.98
C VAL A 34 4.42 5.48 4.30
N HIS A 35 3.21 6.00 4.26
CA HIS A 35 2.43 6.32 5.45
C HIS A 35 1.13 5.50 5.42
N THR A 36 0.65 5.10 6.59
CA THR A 36 -0.52 4.23 6.73
C THR A 36 -1.48 4.78 7.76
N TYR A 37 -2.76 4.63 7.48
CA TYR A 37 -3.84 4.90 8.42
C TYR A 37 -5.05 4.02 8.09
N TRP A 38 -6.08 3.99 8.89
CA TRP A 38 -7.27 3.17 8.64
C TRP A 38 -8.52 3.75 9.26
N ASN A 39 -9.66 3.28 8.80
CA ASN A 39 -10.97 3.48 9.40
C ASN A 39 -11.64 2.12 9.68
N SER A 40 -12.94 2.06 9.88
CA SER A 40 -13.66 0.80 10.13
C SER A 40 -13.78 -0.11 8.90
N THR A 41 -13.54 0.41 7.70
CA THR A 41 -13.77 -0.29 6.43
C THR A 41 -12.47 -0.62 5.71
N TYR A 42 -11.54 0.36 5.66
CA TYR A 42 -10.31 0.27 4.87
C TYR A 42 -9.07 0.59 5.68
N PHE A 43 -8.01 -0.11 5.36
CA PHE A 43 -6.64 0.27 5.65
C PHE A 43 -6.11 1.06 4.44
N TYR A 44 -5.57 2.25 4.69
CA TYR A 44 -5.09 3.13 3.64
C TYR A 44 -3.58 3.19 3.61
N VAL A 45 -3.03 3.16 2.40
CA VAL A 45 -1.59 3.30 2.15
C VAL A 45 -1.36 4.57 1.35
N GLU A 46 -0.58 5.48 1.90
CA GLU A 46 -0.15 6.71 1.25
C GLU A 46 1.28 6.57 0.78
N SER A 47 1.54 6.95 -0.46
CA SER A 47 2.88 6.90 -1.05
C SER A 47 2.99 7.83 -2.25
N LYS A 48 4.21 7.94 -2.79
CA LYS A 48 4.46 8.56 -4.09
C LYS A 48 4.56 7.55 -5.25
N GLY A 49 4.37 6.26 -4.99
CA GLY A 49 4.52 5.21 -5.99
C GLY A 49 5.96 5.06 -6.53
N ILE A 50 6.95 5.56 -5.80
CA ILE A 50 8.37 5.49 -6.18
C ILE A 50 9.11 4.57 -5.22
N PRO A 51 9.69 3.46 -5.72
CA PRO A 51 10.48 2.55 -4.90
C PRO A 51 11.87 3.12 -4.57
N LEU A 52 12.55 2.49 -3.60
CA LEU A 52 13.94 2.82 -3.26
C LEU A 52 14.97 2.15 -4.18
N HIS A 53 14.57 1.11 -4.93
CA HIS A 53 15.44 0.49 -5.93
C HIS A 53 15.51 1.33 -7.22
N GLN A 54 16.49 1.02 -8.06
CA GLN A 54 16.59 1.63 -9.39
C GLN A 54 15.41 1.19 -10.26
N MET A 55 14.81 2.15 -10.96
CA MET A 55 13.67 1.94 -11.84
C MET A 55 14.08 1.88 -13.31
N MET A 56 13.27 1.26 -14.14
CA MET A 56 13.32 1.29 -15.61
C MET A 56 14.51 0.58 -16.25
N ILE A 57 15.55 0.20 -15.54
CA ILE A 57 16.77 -0.38 -16.10
C ILE A 57 16.48 -1.79 -16.63
N GLY A 58 16.89 -2.03 -17.86
CA GLY A 58 16.74 -3.34 -18.53
C GLY A 58 15.55 -3.40 -19.49
N ILE A 59 14.68 -2.42 -19.51
CA ILE A 59 13.57 -2.36 -20.48
C ILE A 59 14.16 -2.19 -21.88
N ALA A 60 13.88 -3.14 -22.77
CA ALA A 60 14.47 -3.22 -24.10
C ALA A 60 13.42 -3.50 -25.18
N SER A 61 12.16 -3.38 -24.88
CA SER A 61 11.11 -3.92 -25.72
C SER A 61 10.22 -2.86 -26.36
N ASN A 62 9.26 -3.39 -27.07
CA ASN A 62 8.25 -2.67 -27.82
C ASN A 62 7.32 -1.79 -26.97
N GLY A 63 7.20 -2.04 -25.67
CA GLY A 63 6.26 -1.33 -24.80
C GLY A 63 6.77 0.00 -24.26
N TRP A 64 8.08 0.30 -24.35
CA TRP A 64 8.60 1.54 -23.82
C TRP A 64 8.22 2.75 -24.69
N GLN A 65 7.65 3.78 -24.08
CA GLN A 65 7.06 4.94 -24.73
C GLN A 65 7.75 6.25 -24.36
N GLN A 66 9.02 6.27 -24.00
CA GLN A 66 9.70 7.42 -23.40
C GLN A 66 9.05 7.91 -22.10
N GLN A 67 8.29 7.05 -21.45
CA GLN A 67 7.74 7.30 -20.14
C GLN A 67 8.84 7.24 -19.09
N VAL A 68 8.73 8.09 -18.09
CA VAL A 68 9.78 8.26 -17.08
C VAL A 68 9.12 8.35 -15.71
N PRO A 69 9.69 7.79 -14.65
CA PRO A 69 9.02 7.75 -13.35
C PRO A 69 8.82 9.15 -12.77
N ILE A 70 7.57 9.54 -12.59
CA ILE A 70 7.16 10.77 -11.90
C ILE A 70 6.46 10.36 -10.60
N PRO A 71 6.92 10.85 -9.44
CA PRO A 71 6.22 10.62 -8.18
C PRO A 71 4.76 11.05 -8.27
N GLN A 72 3.85 10.16 -7.93
CA GLN A 72 2.41 10.43 -7.89
C GLN A 72 1.96 10.91 -6.50
N CYS A 73 0.76 11.41 -6.39
CA CYS A 73 0.17 11.83 -5.12
C CYS A 73 -0.91 10.85 -4.67
N TYR A 74 -0.53 9.67 -4.22
CA TYR A 74 -1.44 8.71 -3.62
C TYR A 74 -1.62 9.02 -2.12
N ILE A 75 -2.23 10.17 -1.81
CA ILE A 75 -2.30 10.74 -0.46
C ILE A 75 -3.70 11.29 -0.17
N GLY A 76 -4.14 11.22 1.08
CA GLY A 76 -5.44 11.72 1.52
C GLY A 76 -6.58 10.95 0.87
N THR A 77 -7.47 11.64 0.18
CA THR A 77 -8.61 11.02 -0.53
C THR A 77 -8.19 10.17 -1.72
N ASN A 78 -6.95 10.26 -2.15
CA ASN A 78 -6.35 9.46 -3.21
C ASN A 78 -5.39 8.38 -2.68
N ALA A 79 -5.46 8.01 -1.41
CA ALA A 79 -4.69 6.90 -0.83
C ALA A 79 -5.22 5.54 -1.32
N TRP A 80 -4.36 4.51 -1.33
CA TRP A 80 -4.71 3.15 -1.71
C TRP A 80 -5.55 2.48 -0.62
N PRO A 81 -6.82 2.09 -0.86
CA PRO A 81 -7.65 1.42 0.12
C PRO A 81 -7.50 -0.10 0.04
N ILE A 82 -7.21 -0.74 1.16
CA ILE A 82 -7.21 -2.19 1.33
C ILE A 82 -8.41 -2.55 2.22
N PRO A 83 -9.38 -3.37 1.77
CA PRO A 83 -10.51 -3.78 2.60
C PRO A 83 -10.06 -4.49 3.88
N LEU A 84 -10.54 -4.06 5.04
CA LEU A 84 -10.22 -4.68 6.34
C LEU A 84 -10.99 -5.98 6.60
N ASN A 85 -12.16 -6.13 5.98
CA ASN A 85 -13.04 -7.28 6.16
C ASN A 85 -13.33 -7.93 4.80
N PRO A 86 -12.33 -8.62 4.19
CA PRO A 86 -12.53 -9.27 2.92
C PRO A 86 -13.61 -10.36 3.02
N VAL A 87 -14.48 -10.40 2.03
CA VAL A 87 -15.54 -11.41 1.90
C VAL A 87 -15.23 -12.28 0.68
N ILE A 88 -15.24 -13.58 0.85
CA ILE A 88 -15.02 -14.52 -0.26
C ILE A 88 -16.12 -14.34 -1.31
N ALA A 89 -15.73 -14.16 -2.57
CA ALA A 89 -16.65 -14.08 -3.69
C ALA A 89 -17.25 -15.46 -4.00
N ALA A 90 -18.54 -15.50 -4.31
CA ALA A 90 -19.17 -16.73 -4.79
C ALA A 90 -18.55 -17.22 -6.11
N THR A 91 -18.11 -16.29 -6.93
CA THR A 91 -17.34 -16.53 -8.16
C THR A 91 -16.17 -15.55 -8.19
N PRO A 92 -14.91 -16.02 -8.03
CA PRO A 92 -13.72 -15.19 -8.14
C PRO A 92 -13.63 -14.51 -9.52
N VAL A 93 -13.24 -13.23 -9.55
CA VAL A 93 -13.11 -12.46 -10.80
C VAL A 93 -11.71 -12.67 -11.38
N PRO A 94 -11.58 -13.14 -12.65
CA PRO A 94 -10.27 -13.42 -13.22
C PRO A 94 -9.45 -12.15 -13.47
N VAL A 95 -8.17 -12.17 -13.11
CA VAL A 95 -7.20 -11.15 -13.51
C VAL A 95 -6.79 -11.46 -14.95
N SER A 96 -7.28 -10.66 -15.88
CA SER A 96 -7.18 -10.96 -17.32
C SER A 96 -7.20 -9.67 -18.16
N PRO A 97 -6.93 -9.73 -19.47
CA PRO A 97 -7.09 -8.57 -20.35
C PRO A 97 -8.51 -7.97 -20.37
N ALA A 98 -9.53 -8.75 -19.99
CA ALA A 98 -10.91 -8.28 -19.90
C ALA A 98 -11.22 -7.58 -18.56
N HIS A 99 -10.52 -7.93 -17.49
CA HIS A 99 -10.73 -7.40 -16.16
C HIS A 99 -9.42 -6.82 -15.60
N PHE A 100 -9.50 -5.65 -15.01
CA PHE A 100 -8.41 -4.96 -14.29
C PHE A 100 -7.21 -4.58 -15.19
N SER A 101 -7.42 -4.33 -16.49
CA SER A 101 -6.34 -4.06 -17.46
C SER A 101 -5.75 -2.65 -17.39
N ARG A 102 -6.32 -1.75 -16.59
CA ARG A 102 -5.92 -0.32 -16.54
C ARG A 102 -5.76 0.24 -15.13
N GLY A 103 -5.78 -0.60 -14.12
CA GLY A 103 -5.67 -0.20 -12.73
C GLY A 103 -4.92 -1.24 -11.91
N ALA A 104 -4.70 -0.92 -10.66
CA ALA A 104 -4.03 -1.81 -9.74
C ALA A 104 -4.93 -3.00 -9.35
N ILE A 105 -4.28 -4.13 -9.09
CA ILE A 105 -4.88 -5.32 -8.48
C ILE A 105 -4.40 -5.49 -7.03
N ALA A 106 -3.27 -4.87 -6.69
CA ALA A 106 -2.68 -4.91 -5.35
C ALA A 106 -1.83 -3.67 -5.09
N ILE A 107 -1.45 -3.48 -3.84
CA ILE A 107 -0.46 -2.51 -3.39
C ILE A 107 0.70 -3.24 -2.72
N ALA A 108 1.93 -3.02 -3.19
CA ALA A 108 3.14 -3.58 -2.62
C ALA A 108 3.48 -2.93 -1.27
N ALA A 109 4.18 -3.65 -0.40
CA ALA A 109 4.58 -3.16 0.92
C ALA A 109 5.43 -1.87 0.87
N ASN A 110 6.14 -1.63 -0.24
CA ASN A 110 6.88 -0.39 -0.48
C ASN A 110 6.03 0.77 -1.05
N GLY A 111 4.70 0.61 -1.10
CA GLY A 111 3.78 1.64 -1.56
C GLY A 111 3.70 1.83 -3.08
N VAL A 112 4.23 0.90 -3.87
CA VAL A 112 4.13 0.87 -5.32
C VAL A 112 2.92 0.02 -5.73
N ALA A 113 2.10 0.51 -6.65
CA ALA A 113 0.97 -0.23 -7.18
C ALA A 113 1.41 -1.46 -7.97
N ILE A 114 0.62 -2.52 -7.94
CA ILE A 114 0.81 -3.71 -8.76
C ILE A 114 -0.38 -3.85 -9.68
N PHE A 115 -0.10 -3.84 -10.99
CA PHE A 115 -1.10 -3.95 -12.03
C PHE A 115 -1.26 -5.41 -12.49
N ASN A 116 -2.27 -5.64 -13.29
CA ASN A 116 -2.48 -6.89 -14.00
C ASN A 116 -1.23 -7.28 -14.82
N PRO A 117 -0.81 -8.56 -14.84
CA PRO A 117 0.33 -9.00 -15.64
C PRO A 117 0.24 -8.68 -17.12
N TYR A 118 -0.98 -8.52 -17.62
CA TYR A 118 -1.21 -8.21 -19.03
C TYR A 118 -1.31 -6.68 -19.25
N THR A 119 -0.77 -6.26 -20.38
CA THR A 119 -0.98 -4.91 -20.89
C THR A 119 -2.44 -4.72 -21.36
N ASN A 120 -2.83 -3.49 -21.63
CA ASN A 120 -4.13 -3.18 -22.21
C ASN A 120 -4.35 -3.78 -23.63
N THR A 121 -3.31 -4.32 -24.25
CA THR A 121 -3.37 -5.06 -25.52
C THR A 121 -3.45 -6.57 -25.32
N GLY A 122 -3.46 -7.04 -24.08
CA GLY A 122 -3.56 -8.45 -23.74
C GLY A 122 -2.25 -9.23 -23.80
N VAL A 123 -1.13 -8.55 -23.94
CA VAL A 123 0.20 -9.16 -23.95
C VAL A 123 0.75 -9.24 -22.54
N ASP A 124 1.38 -10.35 -22.16
CA ASP A 124 2.11 -10.47 -20.89
C ASP A 124 3.31 -9.52 -20.91
N ALA A 125 3.30 -8.53 -20.02
CA ALA A 125 4.28 -7.45 -20.00
C ALA A 125 5.71 -7.93 -19.69
N PHE A 126 5.84 -9.00 -18.88
CA PHE A 126 7.13 -9.60 -18.57
C PHE A 126 7.69 -10.37 -19.77
N LEU A 127 6.88 -11.23 -20.37
CA LEU A 127 7.31 -12.04 -21.53
C LEU A 127 7.59 -11.17 -22.76
N ASP A 128 6.92 -10.05 -22.89
CA ASP A 128 7.17 -9.07 -23.96
C ASP A 128 8.38 -8.15 -23.69
N GLY A 129 9.06 -8.30 -22.53
CA GLY A 129 10.25 -7.51 -22.17
C GLY A 129 9.98 -6.04 -21.86
N GLN A 130 8.76 -5.70 -21.45
CA GLN A 130 8.36 -4.33 -21.13
C GLN A 130 8.77 -3.90 -19.71
N LEU A 131 9.26 -4.82 -18.88
CA LEU A 131 9.52 -4.58 -17.48
C LEU A 131 11.01 -4.45 -17.19
N ASP A 132 11.32 -3.69 -16.15
CA ASP A 132 12.68 -3.59 -15.63
C ASP A 132 13.08 -4.82 -14.80
N ASN A 133 14.29 -4.76 -14.22
CA ASN A 133 14.85 -5.85 -13.41
C ASN A 133 14.04 -6.15 -12.13
N PHE A 134 13.10 -5.32 -11.77
CA PHE A 134 12.24 -5.46 -10.59
C PHE A 134 10.77 -5.77 -10.93
N GLY A 135 10.48 -5.95 -12.21
CA GLY A 135 9.15 -6.33 -12.69
C GLY A 135 8.18 -5.16 -12.83
N GLY A 136 8.70 -3.95 -13.00
CA GLY A 136 7.91 -2.73 -13.17
C GLY A 136 8.29 -1.90 -14.38
N HIS A 137 7.44 -0.95 -14.70
CA HIS A 137 7.68 0.11 -15.67
C HIS A 137 6.78 1.32 -15.39
N CYS A 138 6.86 2.36 -16.23
CA CYS A 138 5.96 3.49 -16.13
C CYS A 138 4.75 3.33 -17.04
N GLY A 139 3.57 3.62 -16.49
CA GLY A 139 2.33 3.72 -17.22
C GLY A 139 2.14 5.03 -17.97
N ARG A 140 0.93 5.22 -18.51
CA ARG A 140 0.59 6.40 -19.32
C ARG A 140 0.67 7.74 -18.56
N ALA A 141 0.56 7.72 -17.25
CA ALA A 141 0.68 8.89 -16.41
C ALA A 141 2.11 9.10 -15.89
N ASP A 142 3.12 8.45 -16.47
CA ASP A 142 4.48 8.41 -15.95
C ASP A 142 4.53 7.81 -14.53
N ASP A 143 3.55 7.01 -14.18
CA ASP A 143 3.36 6.32 -12.91
C ASP A 143 4.09 4.99 -12.91
N TYR A 144 5.10 4.84 -12.07
CA TYR A 144 5.80 3.56 -11.93
C TYR A 144 4.91 2.54 -11.21
N HIS A 145 4.81 1.33 -11.75
CA HIS A 145 4.07 0.22 -11.15
C HIS A 145 4.66 -1.13 -11.53
N TYR A 146 4.41 -2.16 -10.73
CA TYR A 146 4.78 -3.54 -11.02
C TYR A 146 3.71 -4.25 -11.85
N HIS A 147 4.13 -5.27 -12.62
CA HIS A 147 3.28 -6.26 -13.29
C HIS A 147 3.55 -7.69 -12.80
N THR A 148 4.63 -7.89 -12.05
CA THR A 148 4.98 -9.16 -11.42
C THR A 148 5.05 -9.02 -9.91
N ALA A 149 5.11 -10.13 -9.19
CA ALA A 149 5.28 -10.10 -7.74
C ALA A 149 6.62 -9.45 -7.37
N PRO A 150 6.64 -8.46 -6.46
CA PRO A 150 7.87 -7.80 -6.04
C PRO A 150 8.67 -8.66 -5.03
N LEU A 151 9.14 -9.84 -5.46
CA LEU A 151 9.82 -10.82 -4.59
C LEU A 151 11.10 -10.29 -3.95
N HIS A 152 11.73 -9.28 -4.54
CA HIS A 152 12.90 -8.60 -3.99
C HIS A 152 12.62 -7.93 -2.63
N LEU A 153 11.35 -7.65 -2.30
CA LEU A 153 10.99 -7.02 -1.02
C LEU A 153 11.29 -7.92 0.18
N TYR A 154 11.42 -9.23 0.00
CA TYR A 154 11.84 -10.13 1.07
C TYR A 154 13.19 -9.80 1.71
N SER A 155 14.09 -9.20 0.95
CA SER A 155 15.38 -8.75 1.49
C SER A 155 15.24 -7.57 2.48
N ILE A 156 14.09 -6.91 2.48
CA ILE A 156 13.80 -5.70 3.28
C ILE A 156 12.76 -6.02 4.35
N THR A 157 11.68 -6.73 3.97
CA THR A 157 10.68 -7.24 4.91
C THR A 157 11.16 -8.55 5.55
N SER A 158 10.45 -9.06 6.53
CA SER A 158 10.63 -10.44 6.97
C SER A 158 9.99 -11.38 5.93
N SER A 159 10.56 -12.56 5.71
CA SER A 159 9.95 -13.61 4.87
C SER A 159 8.58 -14.08 5.38
N THR A 160 8.24 -13.80 6.63
CA THR A 160 6.95 -14.11 7.26
C THR A 160 5.94 -12.97 7.16
N LEU A 161 6.30 -11.83 6.57
CA LEU A 161 5.38 -10.72 6.32
C LEU A 161 4.94 -10.70 4.85
N PRO A 162 3.72 -10.18 4.58
CA PRO A 162 3.26 -9.97 3.21
C PRO A 162 4.18 -9.01 2.44
N ILE A 163 4.39 -9.30 1.16
CA ILE A 163 5.08 -8.40 0.23
C ILE A 163 4.11 -7.41 -0.44
N ALA A 164 2.81 -7.72 -0.39
CA ALA A 164 1.74 -6.89 -0.93
C ALA A 164 0.39 -7.23 -0.27
N PHE A 165 -0.61 -6.39 -0.54
CA PHE A 165 -2.02 -6.67 -0.25
C PHE A 165 -2.83 -6.46 -1.52
N ALA A 166 -3.64 -7.45 -1.86
CA ALA A 166 -4.60 -7.37 -2.96
C ALA A 166 -5.72 -6.37 -2.65
N LEU A 167 -6.28 -5.75 -3.67
CA LEU A 167 -7.37 -4.79 -3.49
C LEU A 167 -8.71 -5.46 -3.14
N ASP A 168 -8.75 -6.78 -3.05
CA ASP A 168 -9.84 -7.54 -2.44
C ASP A 168 -9.65 -7.76 -0.93
N GLY A 169 -8.53 -7.27 -0.36
CA GLY A 169 -8.22 -7.29 1.07
C GLY A 169 -7.35 -8.45 1.55
N PHE A 170 -7.01 -9.42 0.70
CA PHE A 170 -6.16 -10.55 1.10
C PHE A 170 -4.67 -10.23 0.98
N ALA A 171 -3.88 -10.77 1.92
CA ALA A 171 -2.44 -10.65 1.91
C ALA A 171 -1.80 -11.44 0.76
N VAL A 172 -0.69 -10.95 0.23
CA VAL A 172 0.15 -11.63 -0.75
C VAL A 172 1.51 -11.87 -0.12
N TYR A 173 1.86 -13.13 0.05
CA TYR A 173 3.20 -13.55 0.49
C TYR A 173 4.07 -13.87 -0.73
N GLY A 174 5.35 -14.10 -0.53
CA GLY A 174 6.18 -14.61 -1.62
C GLY A 174 6.30 -16.13 -1.59
N SER A 175 7.53 -16.65 -1.57
CA SER A 175 7.81 -18.09 -1.75
C SER A 175 7.80 -18.90 -0.44
N VAL A 176 7.38 -18.32 0.69
CA VAL A 176 7.24 -19.02 1.97
C VAL A 176 5.90 -18.66 2.61
N GLU A 177 5.46 -19.54 3.49
CA GLU A 177 4.25 -19.38 4.28
C GLU A 177 4.42 -18.30 5.37
N PRO A 178 3.31 -17.77 5.94
CA PRO A 178 3.36 -16.81 7.04
C PRO A 178 4.14 -17.26 8.27
N ASP A 179 4.29 -18.57 8.49
CA ASP A 179 5.08 -19.14 9.59
C ASP A 179 6.53 -19.47 9.20
N GLY A 180 6.96 -19.10 7.99
CA GLY A 180 8.29 -19.36 7.46
C GLY A 180 8.51 -20.76 6.90
N SER A 181 7.50 -21.63 6.93
CA SER A 181 7.60 -22.95 6.29
C SER A 181 7.57 -22.84 4.76
N PRO A 182 7.98 -23.88 4.01
CA PRO A 182 7.88 -23.89 2.56
C PRO A 182 6.43 -23.68 2.09
N MET A 183 6.27 -22.91 1.02
CA MET A 183 4.98 -22.64 0.40
C MET A 183 4.28 -23.94 0.01
N LEU A 184 3.00 -24.06 0.35
CA LEU A 184 2.14 -25.17 -0.03
C LEU A 184 1.67 -25.02 -1.50
N SER A 185 1.03 -26.07 -2.03
CA SER A 185 0.45 -26.03 -3.38
C SER A 185 -0.61 -24.95 -3.48
N LEU A 186 -0.53 -24.16 -4.55
CA LEU A 186 -1.48 -23.09 -4.83
C LEU A 186 -2.73 -23.65 -5.55
N ASP A 187 -3.86 -23.04 -5.29
CA ASP A 187 -5.10 -23.31 -6.01
C ASP A 187 -5.17 -22.57 -7.35
N ALA A 188 -6.30 -22.64 -8.04
CA ALA A 188 -6.53 -21.98 -9.32
C ALA A 188 -6.50 -20.43 -9.23
N ASN A 189 -6.57 -19.86 -8.02
CA ASN A 189 -6.55 -18.41 -7.81
C ASN A 189 -5.13 -17.90 -7.47
N HIS A 190 -4.14 -18.79 -7.40
CA HIS A 190 -2.76 -18.55 -7.02
C HIS A 190 -2.58 -18.27 -5.52
N GLY A 191 -3.37 -18.92 -4.71
CA GLY A 191 -3.34 -18.82 -3.25
C GLY A 191 -3.82 -20.11 -2.59
N HIS A 192 -4.07 -20.06 -1.30
CA HIS A 192 -4.69 -21.16 -0.55
C HIS A 192 -5.13 -20.71 0.84
N TYR A 193 -5.82 -21.60 1.55
CA TYR A 193 -6.15 -21.42 2.96
C TYR A 193 -5.05 -21.99 3.85
N ARG A 194 -4.63 -21.22 4.86
CA ARG A 194 -3.84 -21.71 5.98
C ARG A 194 -4.43 -21.21 7.29
N SER A 195 -4.63 -22.12 8.24
CA SER A 195 -5.27 -21.82 9.53
C SER A 195 -6.62 -21.09 9.40
N GLY A 196 -7.38 -21.38 8.34
CA GLY A 196 -8.68 -20.79 8.08
C GLY A 196 -8.65 -19.40 7.42
N VAL A 197 -7.48 -18.90 7.05
CA VAL A 197 -7.33 -17.61 6.37
C VAL A 197 -6.79 -17.83 4.96
N TYR A 198 -7.42 -17.19 3.98
CA TYR A 198 -6.95 -17.21 2.60
C TYR A 198 -5.84 -16.19 2.40
N HIS A 199 -4.83 -16.53 1.60
CA HIS A 199 -3.81 -15.62 1.13
C HIS A 199 -3.27 -16.05 -0.24
N TYR A 200 -2.72 -15.10 -0.97
CA TYR A 200 -2.03 -15.30 -2.24
C TYR A 200 -0.53 -15.46 -2.05
N HIS A 201 0.14 -15.99 -3.08
CA HIS A 201 1.59 -16.05 -3.13
C HIS A 201 2.14 -15.44 -4.42
N GLY A 202 3.27 -14.75 -4.30
CA GLY A 202 4.08 -14.33 -5.44
C GLY A 202 4.95 -15.45 -5.97
N SER A 203 5.08 -15.54 -7.28
CA SER A 203 5.96 -16.47 -7.98
C SER A 203 6.67 -15.81 -9.16
N ALA A 204 7.73 -16.46 -9.65
CA ALA A 204 8.47 -15.99 -10.83
C ALA A 204 7.78 -16.30 -12.16
N ALA A 205 6.79 -17.18 -12.16
CA ALA A 205 6.05 -17.60 -13.35
C ALA A 205 4.61 -17.06 -13.32
N ALA A 206 4.02 -16.84 -14.49
CA ALA A 206 2.62 -16.42 -14.60
C ALA A 206 1.68 -17.39 -13.84
N PRO A 207 0.65 -16.88 -13.19
CA PRO A 207 0.13 -15.49 -13.18
C PRO A 207 0.87 -14.54 -12.23
N TYR A 208 2.05 -14.86 -11.79
CA TYR A 208 2.98 -14.15 -10.92
C TYR A 208 2.47 -13.92 -9.49
N MET A 209 1.16 -13.65 -9.27
CA MET A 209 0.69 -13.30 -7.95
C MET A 209 -0.79 -13.62 -7.70
N ILE A 210 -1.69 -13.15 -8.57
CA ILE A 210 -3.14 -13.28 -8.43
C ILE A 210 -3.70 -13.73 -9.77
N ALA A 211 -4.27 -14.93 -9.83
CA ALA A 211 -4.94 -15.42 -11.03
C ALA A 211 -6.41 -14.98 -11.07
N ASN A 212 -7.07 -14.99 -9.91
CA ASN A 212 -8.44 -14.52 -9.74
C ASN A 212 -8.56 -13.80 -8.40
N MET A 213 -9.35 -12.73 -8.35
CA MET A 213 -9.74 -12.07 -7.09
C MET A 213 -10.70 -12.97 -6.32
N VAL A 214 -10.22 -13.57 -5.23
CA VAL A 214 -11.00 -14.47 -4.35
C VAL A 214 -11.95 -13.69 -3.47
N GLY A 215 -11.56 -12.49 -3.06
CA GLY A 215 -12.42 -11.56 -2.35
C GLY A 215 -13.41 -10.85 -3.27
N GLN A 216 -14.52 -10.44 -2.70
CA GLN A 216 -15.47 -9.59 -3.42
C GLN A 216 -14.83 -8.25 -3.74
N VAL A 217 -14.90 -7.87 -5.01
CA VAL A 217 -14.49 -6.54 -5.51
C VAL A 217 -15.69 -5.87 -6.19
N THR A 218 -15.69 -4.55 -6.19
CA THR A 218 -16.61 -3.76 -7.01
C THR A 218 -15.85 -3.27 -8.21
N GLU A 219 -16.43 -3.45 -9.40
CA GLU A 219 -15.86 -2.98 -10.66
C GLU A 219 -16.62 -1.75 -11.16
N ASP A 220 -15.87 -0.82 -11.76
CA ASP A 220 -16.45 0.26 -12.53
C ASP A 220 -16.92 -0.21 -13.94
N PRO A 221 -17.59 0.64 -14.75
CA PRO A 221 -18.00 0.26 -16.11
C PRO A 221 -16.85 -0.10 -17.07
N THR A 222 -15.59 0.13 -16.69
CA THR A 222 -14.40 -0.25 -17.46
C THR A 222 -13.70 -1.48 -16.87
N PHE A 223 -14.37 -2.20 -15.96
CA PHE A 223 -13.88 -3.39 -15.28
C PHE A 223 -12.60 -3.17 -14.44
N GLN A 224 -12.49 -1.98 -13.81
CA GLN A 224 -11.43 -1.70 -12.84
C GLN A 224 -11.99 -1.77 -11.42
N ILE A 225 -11.15 -2.20 -10.47
CA ILE A 225 -11.52 -2.28 -9.05
C ILE A 225 -11.74 -0.86 -8.51
N ILE A 226 -12.85 -0.65 -7.81
CA ILE A 226 -13.14 0.59 -7.09
C ILE A 226 -13.56 0.30 -5.63
N PRO A 227 -13.19 1.18 -4.67
CA PRO A 227 -12.31 2.35 -4.85
C PRO A 227 -10.83 1.98 -5.04
N GLN A 228 -10.08 2.80 -5.77
CA GLN A 228 -8.62 2.74 -5.83
C GLN A 228 -8.03 4.12 -6.09
N ALA A 229 -6.75 4.33 -5.77
CA ALA A 229 -6.04 5.55 -6.09
C ALA A 229 -5.88 5.74 -7.61
N GLN A 230 -5.76 6.99 -8.04
CA GLN A 230 -5.64 7.37 -9.45
C GLN A 230 -4.34 8.12 -9.69
N ALA A 231 -3.62 7.71 -10.74
CA ALA A 231 -2.46 8.46 -11.22
C ALA A 231 -2.89 9.72 -12.00
N SER A 232 -2.08 10.76 -11.91
CA SER A 232 -2.33 12.05 -12.56
C SER A 232 -1.30 12.30 -13.67
N PRO A 233 -1.68 12.21 -14.94
CA PRO A 233 -0.76 12.45 -16.05
C PRO A 233 -0.33 13.93 -16.09
N VAL A 234 0.97 14.15 -16.30
CA VAL A 234 1.55 15.50 -16.49
C VAL A 234 1.60 15.88 -17.95
N ARG A 235 1.84 14.91 -18.82
CA ARG A 235 2.02 15.09 -20.26
C ARG A 235 1.17 14.12 -21.07
N PRO A 236 0.94 14.38 -22.36
CA PRO A 236 0.27 13.43 -23.24
C PRO A 236 0.99 12.09 -23.30
N GLY A 237 0.24 11.02 -23.56
CA GLY A 237 0.82 9.69 -23.82
C GLY A 237 1.83 9.76 -24.96
N GLN A 238 2.95 9.07 -24.79
CA GLN A 238 4.04 9.04 -25.75
C GLN A 238 3.83 7.87 -26.74
N THR A 239 4.52 7.93 -27.87
CA THR A 239 4.58 6.83 -28.83
C THR A 239 5.67 5.84 -28.43
N PRO A 240 5.47 4.52 -28.65
CA PRO A 240 6.50 3.53 -28.43
C PRO A 240 7.81 3.87 -29.16
N LEU A 241 8.94 3.55 -28.53
CA LEU A 241 10.28 3.76 -29.07
C LEU A 241 10.98 2.37 -29.24
N PRO A 242 10.67 1.61 -30.28
CA PRO A 242 11.21 0.27 -30.49
C PRO A 242 12.74 0.27 -30.57
N GLY A 243 13.36 -0.71 -29.96
CA GLY A 243 14.82 -0.90 -29.99
C GLY A 243 15.58 -0.03 -28.99
N ALA A 244 14.90 0.80 -28.19
CA ALA A 244 15.55 1.52 -27.12
C ALA A 244 15.80 0.60 -25.92
N LEU A 245 17.04 0.59 -25.40
CA LEU A 245 17.43 -0.13 -24.18
C LEU A 245 17.71 0.90 -23.07
N ILE A 246 16.92 0.89 -22.01
CA ILE A 246 17.15 1.75 -20.86
C ILE A 246 18.31 1.20 -20.03
N THR A 247 19.34 2.03 -19.84
CA THR A 247 20.58 1.65 -19.17
C THR A 247 20.77 2.31 -17.82
N ASN A 248 20.09 3.43 -17.58
CA ASN A 248 20.18 4.14 -16.30
C ASN A 248 18.92 4.99 -16.03
N CYS A 249 18.56 5.12 -14.75
CA CYS A 249 17.56 6.07 -14.28
C CYS A 249 17.94 6.49 -12.86
N GLN A 250 18.41 7.72 -12.69
CA GLN A 250 18.95 8.22 -11.43
C GLN A 250 18.25 9.52 -11.01
N PRO A 251 17.97 9.71 -9.71
CA PRO A 251 17.53 10.99 -9.20
C PRO A 251 18.54 12.08 -9.54
N ASN A 252 18.05 13.29 -9.82
CA ASN A 252 18.94 14.46 -9.90
C ASN A 252 19.42 14.87 -8.49
N GLY A 253 20.52 15.63 -8.40
CA GLY A 253 21.11 16.02 -7.12
C GLY A 253 20.25 16.98 -6.28
N THR A 254 19.15 17.50 -6.83
CA THR A 254 18.22 18.42 -6.16
C THR A 254 16.95 17.75 -5.63
N GLY A 255 16.77 16.45 -5.91
CA GLY A 255 15.62 15.67 -5.41
C GLY A 255 14.27 16.01 -6.06
N ASN A 256 14.27 16.80 -7.12
CA ASN A 256 13.07 17.22 -7.83
C ASN A 256 13.05 16.77 -9.31
N GLY A 257 13.68 15.64 -9.61
CA GLY A 257 13.73 15.10 -10.96
C GLY A 257 14.67 13.92 -11.10
N TYR A 258 14.81 13.43 -12.32
CA TYR A 258 15.65 12.29 -12.68
C TYR A 258 16.34 12.51 -14.02
N ALA A 259 17.37 11.70 -14.26
CA ALA A 259 17.99 11.51 -15.55
C ALA A 259 17.79 10.04 -15.98
N LEU A 260 17.08 9.79 -17.07
CA LEU A 260 16.89 8.47 -17.67
C LEU A 260 17.75 8.41 -18.93
N THR A 261 18.62 7.40 -19.02
CA THR A 261 19.52 7.18 -20.17
C THR A 261 19.15 5.88 -20.88
N TYR A 262 19.11 5.91 -22.20
CA TYR A 262 18.87 4.75 -23.04
C TYR A 262 19.80 4.72 -24.25
N LEU A 263 20.03 3.52 -24.79
CA LEU A 263 20.69 3.28 -26.03
C LEU A 263 19.66 3.07 -27.14
N LEU A 264 19.84 3.73 -28.27
CA LEU A 264 19.09 3.51 -29.50
C LEU A 264 20.07 3.49 -30.67
N SER A 265 20.08 2.42 -31.44
CA SER A 265 21.04 2.24 -32.54
C SER A 265 22.51 2.47 -32.11
N SER A 266 22.87 1.93 -30.93
CA SER A 266 24.19 2.07 -30.29
C SER A 266 24.59 3.51 -29.91
N GLN A 267 23.66 4.46 -29.95
CA GLN A 267 23.87 5.83 -29.52
C GLN A 267 23.19 6.09 -28.18
N THR A 268 23.85 6.87 -27.34
CA THR A 268 23.32 7.26 -26.03
C THR A 268 22.39 8.45 -26.16
N HIS A 269 21.22 8.31 -25.53
CA HIS A 269 20.20 9.34 -25.41
C HIS A 269 19.86 9.54 -23.92
N THR A 270 19.45 10.74 -23.54
CA THR A 270 19.06 10.99 -22.15
C THR A 270 17.79 11.84 -22.10
N VAL A 271 16.92 11.53 -21.16
CA VAL A 271 15.78 12.36 -20.78
C VAL A 271 16.07 12.90 -19.37
N ASN A 272 16.46 14.17 -19.28
CA ASN A 272 16.58 14.88 -18.01
C ASN A 272 15.27 15.60 -17.74
N TYR A 273 14.66 15.34 -16.60
CA TYR A 273 13.42 16.02 -16.26
C TYR A 273 13.38 16.41 -14.79
N ASN A 274 12.67 17.49 -14.53
CA ASN A 274 12.50 18.03 -13.19
C ASN A 274 11.15 18.74 -13.06
N TRP A 275 10.79 19.02 -11.82
CA TRP A 275 9.59 19.79 -11.47
C TRP A 275 9.89 20.88 -10.47
N THR A 276 9.08 21.95 -10.50
CA THR A 276 9.12 23.03 -9.52
C THR A 276 8.08 22.82 -8.43
N LEU A 277 8.20 23.58 -7.35
CA LEU A 277 7.18 23.62 -6.27
C LEU A 277 5.82 24.09 -6.77
N GLY A 278 5.76 24.83 -7.88
CA GLY A 278 4.51 25.27 -8.51
C GLY A 278 3.88 24.29 -9.50
N GLY A 279 4.45 23.07 -9.64
CA GLY A 279 3.89 22.05 -10.54
C GLY A 279 4.22 22.25 -12.02
N VAL A 280 5.30 22.95 -12.32
CA VAL A 280 5.84 23.07 -13.69
C VAL A 280 6.87 21.97 -13.90
N TYR A 281 6.67 21.12 -14.91
CA TYR A 281 7.53 20.00 -15.26
C TYR A 281 8.26 20.30 -16.56
N THR A 282 9.59 20.16 -16.56
CA THR A 282 10.45 20.38 -17.71
C THR A 282 11.17 19.10 -18.09
N PHE A 283 11.10 18.72 -19.37
CA PHE A 283 11.74 17.55 -19.95
C PHE A 283 12.74 18.01 -21.00
N ASN A 284 14.02 17.69 -20.80
CA ASN A 284 15.09 17.93 -21.75
C ASN A 284 15.52 16.62 -22.38
N PHE A 285 15.24 16.46 -23.66
CA PHE A 285 15.64 15.31 -24.47
C PHE A 285 16.98 15.61 -25.11
N LEU A 286 18.00 14.84 -24.73
CA LEU A 286 19.37 14.97 -25.22
C LEU A 286 19.62 13.84 -26.21
N TYR A 287 19.77 14.21 -27.47
CA TYR A 287 20.12 13.30 -28.57
C TYR A 287 21.59 13.51 -28.95
N PRO A 288 22.24 12.59 -29.67
CA PRO A 288 23.65 12.73 -30.03
C PRO A 288 24.01 14.01 -30.77
N THR A 289 23.08 14.58 -31.56
CA THR A 289 23.29 15.75 -32.41
C THR A 289 22.31 16.89 -32.17
N ALA A 290 21.37 16.72 -31.20
CA ALA A 290 20.31 17.72 -30.97
C ALA A 290 19.83 17.64 -29.51
N THR A 291 19.17 18.70 -29.09
CA THR A 291 18.42 18.77 -27.84
C THR A 291 17.04 19.35 -28.10
N SER A 292 16.05 18.87 -27.34
CA SER A 292 14.74 19.50 -27.33
C SER A 292 14.22 19.61 -25.90
N THR A 293 13.38 20.61 -25.66
CA THR A 293 12.79 20.86 -24.34
C THR A 293 11.29 20.96 -24.47
N SER A 294 10.57 20.28 -23.57
CA SER A 294 9.13 20.39 -23.42
C SER A 294 8.80 20.74 -21.97
N THR A 295 7.81 21.61 -21.80
CA THR A 295 7.36 22.04 -20.47
C THR A 295 5.84 21.85 -20.36
N TYR A 296 5.40 21.35 -19.21
CA TYR A 296 4.01 21.08 -18.92
C TYR A 296 3.63 21.62 -17.54
N ASN A 297 2.41 22.11 -17.41
CA ASN A 297 1.81 22.38 -16.12
C ASN A 297 1.10 21.09 -15.65
N GLY A 298 1.49 20.60 -14.51
CA GLY A 298 0.93 19.40 -13.89
C GLY A 298 0.51 19.67 -12.45
N PHE A 299 0.34 18.60 -11.69
CA PHE A 299 0.01 18.72 -10.27
C PHE A 299 1.21 19.15 -9.44
N VAL A 300 0.94 19.82 -8.32
CA VAL A 300 1.95 20.15 -7.32
C VAL A 300 2.34 18.86 -6.59
N GLN A 301 3.65 18.59 -6.49
CA GLN A 301 4.14 17.42 -5.78
C GLN A 301 3.75 17.47 -4.31
N CYS A 302 3.14 16.42 -3.84
CA CYS A 302 2.74 16.25 -2.45
C CYS A 302 3.91 15.78 -1.56
N THR A 303 3.69 15.84 -0.27
CA THR A 303 4.59 15.27 0.74
C THR A 303 3.87 14.12 1.43
N VAL A 304 4.51 12.94 1.47
CA VAL A 304 3.99 11.84 2.29
C VAL A 304 4.01 12.31 3.74
N PRO A 305 2.92 12.17 4.48
CA PRO A 305 2.90 12.53 5.89
C PRO A 305 3.98 11.77 6.66
N THR A 306 4.86 12.49 7.36
CA THR A 306 5.91 11.88 8.19
C THR A 306 5.50 11.75 9.65
N ALA A 307 4.43 12.42 10.04
CA ALA A 307 3.87 12.27 11.36
C ALA A 307 3.15 10.92 11.46
N ILE A 308 3.30 10.25 12.60
CA ILE A 308 2.29 9.30 13.03
C ILE A 308 1.02 10.13 13.12
N ASN A 309 0.15 10.03 12.10
CA ASN A 309 -1.18 10.54 12.26
C ASN A 309 -1.77 9.77 13.42
N GLU A 310 -2.06 10.45 14.50
CA GLU A 310 -3.03 9.94 15.45
C GLU A 310 -4.19 9.48 14.59
N ASN A 311 -4.49 8.16 14.63
CA ASN A 311 -5.54 7.59 13.80
C ASN A 311 -6.66 8.61 13.66
N LYS A 312 -6.85 9.14 12.45
CA LYS A 312 -8.07 9.85 12.09
C LYS A 312 -9.25 8.89 11.85
N ASN A 313 -9.21 7.70 12.40
CA ASN A 313 -10.36 7.34 13.17
C ASN A 313 -10.43 8.45 14.22
N GLU A 314 -11.10 9.51 13.87
CA GLU A 314 -11.82 10.23 14.87
C GLU A 314 -12.66 9.18 15.57
N ASN A 315 -12.03 8.46 16.47
CA ASN A 315 -12.70 7.93 17.58
C ASN A 315 -13.09 9.17 18.38
N THR A 316 -14.04 9.91 17.79
CA THR A 316 -14.95 10.79 18.48
C THR A 316 -15.58 10.10 19.69
N ASN A 317 -15.34 8.81 19.81
CA ASN A 317 -15.80 7.91 20.85
C ASN A 317 -15.08 8.10 22.18
N LEU A 318 -13.87 8.67 22.23
CA LEU A 318 -13.16 9.00 23.48
C LEU A 318 -12.67 10.44 23.46
N LEU A 319 -13.22 11.23 24.38
CA LEU A 319 -12.70 12.54 24.74
C LEU A 319 -11.77 12.39 25.94
N ILE A 320 -10.60 13.03 25.86
CA ILE A 320 -9.65 13.15 26.97
C ILE A 320 -9.48 14.63 27.28
N TYR A 321 -9.67 15.02 28.54
CA TYR A 321 -9.53 16.43 28.94
C TYR A 321 -9.23 16.58 30.43
N PRO A 322 -8.58 17.68 30.83
CA PRO A 322 -7.87 18.59 29.94
C PRO A 322 -6.68 17.91 29.30
N ASN A 323 -6.32 18.33 28.11
CA ASN A 323 -5.09 17.90 27.43
C ASN A 323 -4.56 19.10 26.62
N PRO A 324 -3.48 19.75 27.07
CA PRO A 324 -2.55 19.37 28.16
C PRO A 324 -3.17 19.35 29.56
N THR A 325 -2.56 18.61 30.47
CA THR A 325 -2.98 18.44 31.87
C THR A 325 -1.79 18.42 32.82
N ASN A 326 -2.01 18.80 34.09
CA ASN A 326 -1.00 18.78 35.15
C ASN A 326 -1.47 18.06 36.45
N ASP A 327 -2.71 17.58 36.47
CA ASP A 327 -3.32 17.02 37.65
C ASP A 327 -4.11 15.75 37.38
N LEU A 328 -5.24 15.90 36.69
CA LEU A 328 -6.21 14.85 36.46
C LEU A 328 -6.57 14.77 34.99
N LEU A 329 -6.50 13.58 34.41
CA LEU A 329 -6.97 13.30 33.07
C LEU A 329 -8.33 12.64 33.15
N LEU A 330 -9.33 13.26 32.51
CA LEU A 330 -10.67 12.70 32.42
C LEU A 330 -10.88 12.01 31.10
N LEU A 331 -11.50 10.85 31.16
CA LEU A 331 -11.87 10.02 30.00
C LEU A 331 -13.39 10.02 29.88
N LYS A 332 -13.91 10.34 28.71
CA LYS A 332 -15.34 10.29 28.40
C LYS A 332 -15.57 9.63 27.05
N PHE A 333 -16.28 8.50 27.04
CA PHE A 333 -16.79 7.91 25.82
C PHE A 333 -18.02 8.68 25.33
N ASN A 334 -18.26 8.62 24.02
CA ASN A 334 -19.55 8.98 23.44
C ASN A 334 -20.54 7.82 23.61
N ASP A 335 -21.80 8.06 23.21
CA ASP A 335 -22.91 7.11 23.42
C ASP A 335 -22.76 5.78 22.63
N ALA A 336 -21.77 5.68 21.72
CA ALA A 336 -21.55 4.48 20.92
C ALA A 336 -20.70 3.42 21.61
N ILE A 337 -19.99 3.76 22.70
CA ILE A 337 -19.10 2.85 23.44
C ILE A 337 -19.54 2.77 24.90
N GLN A 338 -19.65 1.55 25.41
CA GLN A 338 -19.99 1.31 26.80
C GLN A 338 -18.72 1.11 27.64
N GLU A 339 -18.65 1.78 28.79
CA GLU A 339 -17.51 1.70 29.71
C GLU A 339 -17.22 0.28 30.18
N LYS A 340 -18.23 -0.60 30.21
CA LYS A 340 -18.09 -2.03 30.57
C LYS A 340 -17.31 -2.86 29.55
N ASP A 341 -17.13 -2.37 28.32
CA ASP A 341 -16.43 -3.09 27.26
C ASP A 341 -14.92 -2.82 27.29
N VAL A 342 -14.45 -1.96 28.23
CA VAL A 342 -13.02 -1.69 28.45
C VAL A 342 -12.39 -2.88 29.16
N GLN A 343 -11.35 -3.46 28.55
CA GLN A 343 -10.56 -4.55 29.13
C GLN A 343 -9.35 -4.02 29.92
N SER A 344 -8.71 -2.97 29.44
CA SER A 344 -7.62 -2.32 30.18
C SER A 344 -7.35 -0.90 29.69
N ILE A 345 -6.76 -0.09 30.57
CA ILE A 345 -6.20 1.23 30.29
C ILE A 345 -4.73 1.20 30.64
N SER A 346 -3.85 1.61 29.72
CA SER A 346 -2.41 1.70 29.90
C SER A 346 -1.92 3.08 29.49
N ILE A 347 -0.91 3.61 30.20
CA ILE A 347 -0.19 4.82 29.82
C ILE A 347 1.29 4.49 29.73
N TYR A 348 1.92 4.91 28.63
CA TYR A 348 3.33 4.75 28.36
C TYR A 348 4.02 6.10 28.26
N ASN A 349 5.28 6.18 28.68
CA ASN A 349 6.12 7.33 28.40
C ASN A 349 6.62 7.30 26.95
N ILE A 350 7.37 8.32 26.52
CA ILE A 350 7.90 8.42 25.15
C ILE A 350 8.93 7.31 24.84
N ASP A 351 9.57 6.71 25.85
CA ASP A 351 10.54 5.64 25.71
C ASP A 351 9.87 4.26 25.58
N GLY A 352 8.53 4.21 25.71
CA GLY A 352 7.71 3.01 25.63
C GLY A 352 7.54 2.27 26.97
N ASP A 353 8.01 2.84 28.08
CA ASP A 353 7.82 2.25 29.39
C ASP A 353 6.40 2.41 29.88
N LEU A 354 5.84 1.35 30.43
CA LEU A 354 4.51 1.34 31.04
C LEU A 354 4.53 2.08 32.39
N VAL A 355 3.87 3.22 32.49
CA VAL A 355 3.82 4.03 33.71
C VAL A 355 2.50 3.92 34.48
N TYR A 356 1.44 3.45 33.82
CA TYR A 356 0.13 3.19 34.43
C TYR A 356 -0.57 2.03 33.74
N LYS A 357 -1.25 1.17 34.51
CA LYS A 357 -2.16 0.14 34.00
C LYS A 357 -3.31 -0.09 34.97
N THR A 358 -4.50 -0.28 34.42
CA THR A 358 -5.68 -0.79 35.12
C THR A 358 -6.46 -1.73 34.20
N GLU A 359 -7.12 -2.73 34.72
CA GLU A 359 -8.00 -3.66 34.02
C GLU A 359 -9.48 -3.31 34.16
N GLU A 360 -9.75 -2.15 34.73
CA GLU A 360 -11.09 -1.59 34.87
C GLU A 360 -11.13 -0.19 34.24
N PHE A 361 -12.29 0.23 33.75
CA PHE A 361 -12.47 1.59 33.31
C PHE A 361 -12.35 2.58 34.49
N LYS A 362 -11.48 3.56 34.33
CA LYS A 362 -11.32 4.67 35.25
C LYS A 362 -11.62 5.97 34.52
N LYS A 363 -12.72 6.60 34.89
CA LYS A 363 -13.12 7.89 34.33
C LYS A 363 -12.08 8.99 34.56
N ASN A 364 -11.37 8.91 35.70
CA ASN A 364 -10.38 9.90 36.15
C ASN A 364 -9.04 9.17 36.41
N ILE A 365 -7.98 9.66 35.83
CA ILE A 365 -6.61 9.16 36.06
C ILE A 365 -5.76 10.26 36.64
N ASP A 366 -5.22 10.04 37.84
CA ASP A 366 -4.28 10.97 38.51
C ASP A 366 -2.92 10.88 37.81
N ILE A 367 -2.48 12.02 37.26
CA ILE A 367 -1.22 12.14 36.53
C ILE A 367 -0.21 13.10 37.20
N LYS A 368 -0.51 13.61 38.39
CA LYS A 368 0.37 14.52 39.17
C LYS A 368 1.78 13.98 39.35
N LYS A 369 1.91 12.66 39.48
CA LYS A 369 3.18 11.98 39.73
C LYS A 369 4.08 11.83 38.50
N TYR A 370 3.57 12.17 37.30
CA TYR A 370 4.34 12.01 36.07
C TYR A 370 5.10 13.27 35.73
N SER A 371 6.30 13.10 35.20
CA SER A 371 7.12 14.22 34.73
C SER A 371 6.45 14.92 33.54
N LYS A 372 6.75 16.20 33.37
CA LYS A 372 6.31 16.96 32.19
C LYS A 372 6.79 16.27 30.91
N GLY A 373 5.92 16.10 29.96
CA GLY A 373 6.25 15.42 28.72
C GLY A 373 5.04 14.85 27.97
N THR A 374 5.34 14.12 26.91
CA THR A 374 4.35 13.39 26.12
C THR A 374 4.21 11.96 26.61
N TYR A 375 2.96 11.51 26.73
CA TYR A 375 2.59 10.14 27.08
C TYR A 375 1.60 9.60 26.07
N ILE A 376 1.53 8.27 25.95
CA ILE A 376 0.59 7.55 25.10
C ILE A 376 -0.39 6.80 25.99
N LEU A 377 -1.66 7.19 25.93
CA LEU A 377 -2.77 6.49 26.55
C LEU A 377 -3.28 5.44 25.57
N GLN A 378 -3.37 4.19 26.02
CA GLN A 378 -3.99 3.09 25.28
C GLN A 378 -5.14 2.52 26.08
N ILE A 379 -6.30 2.35 25.43
CA ILE A 379 -7.47 1.69 25.99
C ILE A 379 -7.77 0.46 25.14
N GLN A 380 -7.64 -0.72 25.74
CA GLN A 380 -7.99 -1.97 25.11
C GLN A 380 -9.48 -2.24 25.31
N MET A 381 -10.18 -2.39 24.20
CA MET A 381 -11.57 -2.87 24.13
C MET A 381 -11.59 -4.33 23.73
N SER A 382 -12.75 -4.98 23.81
CA SER A 382 -12.90 -6.39 23.43
C SER A 382 -12.49 -6.68 21.98
N ASN A 383 -12.69 -5.72 21.05
CA ASN A 383 -12.51 -5.93 19.61
C ASN A 383 -11.60 -4.90 18.95
N PHE A 384 -11.14 -3.87 19.66
CA PHE A 384 -10.27 -2.82 19.12
C PHE A 384 -9.50 -2.11 20.24
N GLN A 385 -8.54 -1.27 19.85
CA GLN A 385 -7.74 -0.46 20.75
C GLN A 385 -7.92 1.03 20.41
N ILE A 386 -8.03 1.86 21.44
CA ILE A 386 -8.02 3.32 21.31
C ILE A 386 -6.66 3.82 21.81
N THR A 387 -6.01 4.66 21.01
CA THR A 387 -4.75 5.31 21.41
C THR A 387 -4.91 6.81 21.35
N LYS A 388 -4.48 7.52 22.40
CA LYS A 388 -4.52 8.99 22.49
C LYS A 388 -3.18 9.52 23.03
N LYS A 389 -2.77 10.66 22.52
CA LYS A 389 -1.63 11.41 23.07
C LYS A 389 -2.09 12.26 24.26
N VAL A 390 -1.32 12.19 25.35
CA VAL A 390 -1.52 13.00 26.57
C VAL A 390 -0.28 13.87 26.77
N LEU A 391 -0.48 15.17 26.94
CA LEU A 391 0.59 16.11 27.25
C LEU A 391 0.49 16.51 28.71
N VAL A 392 1.52 16.19 29.51
CA VAL A 392 1.66 16.57 30.92
C VAL A 392 2.52 17.84 31.00
N GLN A 393 2.02 18.87 31.73
CA GLN A 393 2.67 20.20 31.86
C GLN A 393 3.11 20.50 33.30
#